data_15a8265d159c11cddbcf2ea372086612
#
_entry.id   15a8265d159c11cddbcf2ea372086612
#
_cell.length_a   1.000
_cell.length_b   1.000
_cell.length_c   1.000
_cell.angle_alpha   90.00
_cell.angle_beta   90.00
_cell.angle_gamma   90.00
#
_symmetry.space_group_name_H-M   'P 1'
#
loop_
_entity.id
_entity.type
_entity.pdbx_description
1 polymer ?
#
loop_
_entity_poly.entity_id
_entity_poly.type
_entity_poly.pdbx_seq_one_letter_code
_entity_poly.pdbx_strand_id
1 'polypeptide(L)'
;MVEVRVWAPQAQVVEVQVADGERLALQRSADSADGEWLGAVPDGVRYQLLVDGGPGLVDPVATQVWFADDHRRTAPNAWAEAVRWPQPQSSRWTSRPLVVGEAHAHGLTRTRERPDAGKLSAIIDELPRLSSIGVSVLELLPIHQFDPAENNYWGYMPLVFGAVHQLYGTADDLAEVVAAAHELDMEIWVDVVVNHTTEEDEHGPTFNLRGLADADYYAHDADGGYINDAGCGNIIDATSAPAQRLVMAGLDRLADLGIDGFRFDLAAVLARDPEFVRSIGDWAAGRRVRLIAEPWDLARYLLGRDFPDRRWSQWNGKFRDDMRGFLRGEGGLVPAVMRRVQGSPDLFDEPLRSINFLTAHDGFTMYDLVAYDRKHNDANGWGGTDGTDDNRSWNCGWEGEVGVPAEVEVLRRRQLRNAMTLLLLSHGTPMFVVGDEFGRTQGGNNNPYNQDNATTWTDWARRDDFASLEAFVSGVVAVRAAHPVLTQAEPWGRDVEWFGANGPPDLAPHSRSIAWHVGGLYVMANMWWEGIDFTVQVPGAWRVAIDTGFDTTSENGLVDRSVAAEPVGTSISVGPRSIIVLTAP
;
A
#
# COMPACT_ATOMS: atom_id res chain seq x y z
N MET A 1 -29.07 17.82 13.74
CA MET A 1 -29.69 17.01 12.67
C MET A 1 -28.57 16.65 11.69
N VAL A 2 -28.51 15.40 11.25
CA VAL A 2 -27.61 14.88 10.20
C VAL A 2 -28.50 14.57 8.99
N GLU A 3 -28.09 15.03 7.81
CA GLU A 3 -28.82 14.77 6.56
C GLU A 3 -28.69 13.29 6.18
N VAL A 4 -29.79 12.70 5.73
CA VAL A 4 -29.84 11.35 5.13
C VAL A 4 -30.25 11.50 3.68
N ARG A 5 -29.44 10.95 2.78
CA ARG A 5 -29.62 11.02 1.34
C ARG A 5 -29.43 9.63 0.73
N VAL A 6 -30.45 9.10 0.06
CA VAL A 6 -30.48 7.72 -0.41
C VAL A 6 -30.95 7.65 -1.85
N TRP A 7 -30.25 6.88 -2.69
CA TRP A 7 -30.69 6.51 -4.02
C TRP A 7 -31.48 5.20 -3.96
N ALA A 8 -32.78 5.26 -4.23
CA ALA A 8 -33.69 4.12 -4.29
C ALA A 8 -34.81 4.41 -5.32
N PRO A 9 -34.52 4.34 -6.62
CA PRO A 9 -35.41 4.87 -7.67
C PRO A 9 -36.71 4.10 -7.81
N GLN A 10 -36.71 2.81 -7.49
CA GLN A 10 -37.89 1.93 -7.59
C GLN A 10 -38.76 1.93 -6.35
N ALA A 11 -38.25 2.49 -5.22
CA ALA A 11 -39.00 2.53 -3.97
C ALA A 11 -40.26 3.39 -4.05
N GLN A 12 -41.34 2.93 -3.43
CA GLN A 12 -42.58 3.72 -3.25
C GLN A 12 -42.49 4.56 -1.98
N VAL A 13 -41.83 4.01 -0.95
CA VAL A 13 -41.65 4.66 0.35
C VAL A 13 -40.26 4.33 0.87
N VAL A 14 -39.53 5.34 1.35
CA VAL A 14 -38.30 5.13 2.11
C VAL A 14 -38.46 5.79 3.47
N GLU A 15 -38.23 5.04 4.54
CA GLU A 15 -38.30 5.50 5.92
C GLU A 15 -36.94 5.28 6.61
N VAL A 16 -36.66 6.11 7.59
CA VAL A 16 -35.61 5.88 8.59
C VAL A 16 -36.26 5.29 9.83
N GLN A 17 -35.83 4.14 10.28
CA GLN A 17 -36.16 3.57 11.57
C GLN A 17 -35.05 3.89 12.57
N VAL A 18 -35.37 4.69 13.59
CA VAL A 18 -34.45 4.98 14.70
C VAL A 18 -34.46 3.81 15.69
N ALA A 19 -33.36 3.59 16.39
CA ALA A 19 -33.16 2.44 17.27
C ALA A 19 -34.20 2.36 18.43
N ASP A 20 -34.80 3.45 18.82
CA ASP A 20 -35.90 3.50 19.81
C ASP A 20 -37.28 3.13 19.23
N GLY A 21 -37.35 2.84 17.93
CA GLY A 21 -38.53 2.39 17.21
C GLY A 21 -39.31 3.48 16.48
N GLU A 22 -38.93 4.75 16.60
CA GLU A 22 -39.50 5.84 15.80
C GLU A 22 -39.24 5.66 14.32
N ARG A 23 -40.18 6.02 13.45
CA ARG A 23 -40.02 6.03 12.00
C ARG A 23 -40.23 7.43 11.44
N LEU A 24 -39.28 7.82 10.56
CA LEU A 24 -39.28 9.10 9.88
C LEU A 24 -39.33 8.86 8.37
N ALA A 25 -40.36 9.35 7.69
CA ALA A 25 -40.47 9.22 6.25
C ALA A 25 -39.47 10.17 5.55
N LEU A 26 -38.72 9.67 4.58
CA LEU A 26 -37.95 10.49 3.67
C LEU A 26 -38.82 11.02 2.54
N GLN A 27 -38.40 12.12 1.93
CA GLN A 27 -39.11 12.74 0.82
C GLN A 27 -38.33 12.56 -0.46
N ARG A 28 -38.97 12.26 -1.59
CA ARG A 28 -38.31 12.30 -2.90
C ARG A 28 -37.82 13.71 -3.18
N SER A 29 -36.58 13.82 -3.64
CA SER A 29 -36.00 15.08 -4.03
C SER A 29 -36.70 15.63 -5.28
N ALA A 30 -37.09 16.92 -5.23
CA ALA A 30 -37.73 17.59 -6.35
C ALA A 30 -36.69 18.08 -7.40
N ASP A 31 -35.42 18.19 -7.01
CA ASP A 31 -34.35 18.81 -7.81
C ASP A 31 -33.35 17.82 -8.39
N SER A 32 -33.44 16.54 -8.02
CA SER A 32 -32.57 15.47 -8.53
C SER A 32 -33.32 14.51 -9.44
N ALA A 33 -32.57 13.75 -10.24
CA ALA A 33 -33.13 12.66 -11.05
C ALA A 33 -34.07 11.78 -10.21
N ASP A 34 -35.15 11.27 -10.84
CA ASP A 34 -36.28 10.54 -10.23
C ASP A 34 -35.84 9.28 -9.43
N GLY A 35 -35.24 9.41 -8.26
CA GLY A 35 -34.78 8.25 -7.48
C GLY A 35 -34.11 8.57 -6.17
N GLU A 36 -33.82 9.83 -5.89
CA GLU A 36 -33.17 10.24 -4.65
C GLU A 36 -34.21 10.58 -3.57
N TRP A 37 -33.93 10.14 -2.34
CA TRP A 37 -34.73 10.39 -1.15
C TRP A 37 -33.93 11.17 -0.13
N LEU A 38 -34.54 12.17 0.48
CA LEU A 38 -33.93 13.11 1.41
C LEU A 38 -34.69 13.18 2.74
N GLY A 39 -33.94 13.34 3.82
CA GLY A 39 -34.46 13.62 5.14
C GLY A 39 -33.35 13.98 6.12
N ALA A 40 -33.69 13.99 7.40
CA ALA A 40 -32.70 14.27 8.43
C ALA A 40 -33.05 13.51 9.72
N VAL A 41 -32.01 13.05 10.42
CA VAL A 41 -32.14 12.38 11.73
C VAL A 41 -31.45 13.21 12.82
N PRO A 42 -31.84 13.07 14.09
CA PRO A 42 -31.10 13.70 15.17
C PRO A 42 -29.65 13.23 15.23
N ASP A 43 -28.74 14.10 15.65
CA ASP A 43 -27.34 13.80 15.89
C ASP A 43 -27.20 12.78 17.04
N GLY A 44 -26.30 11.79 16.88
CA GLY A 44 -26.04 10.74 17.86
C GLY A 44 -27.03 9.59 17.89
N VAL A 45 -28.01 9.53 16.95
CA VAL A 45 -28.96 8.41 16.90
C VAL A 45 -28.49 7.31 15.95
N ARG A 46 -28.80 6.07 16.30
CA ARG A 46 -28.65 4.91 15.43
C ARG A 46 -29.92 4.68 14.63
N TYR A 47 -29.76 4.36 13.37
CA TYR A 47 -30.88 4.18 12.46
C TYR A 47 -30.59 3.15 11.36
N GLN A 48 -31.64 2.66 10.76
CA GLN A 48 -31.64 1.86 9.54
C GLN A 48 -32.59 2.47 8.52
N LEU A 49 -32.36 2.21 7.26
CA LEU A 49 -33.28 2.55 6.18
C LEU A 49 -34.27 1.40 5.96
N LEU A 50 -35.53 1.72 5.75
CA LEU A 50 -36.56 0.78 5.36
C LEU A 50 -37.07 1.17 3.97
N VAL A 51 -36.95 0.27 3.00
CA VAL A 51 -37.50 0.45 1.65
C VAL A 51 -38.75 -0.38 1.52
N ASP A 52 -39.90 0.27 1.26
CA ASP A 52 -41.22 -0.35 1.07
C ASP A 52 -41.61 -1.30 2.22
N GLY A 53 -41.16 -0.99 3.43
CA GLY A 53 -41.42 -1.80 4.63
C GLY A 53 -40.60 -3.09 4.72
N GLY A 54 -39.56 -3.22 3.90
CA GLY A 54 -38.60 -4.33 3.90
C GLY A 54 -37.71 -4.37 5.13
N PRO A 55 -36.65 -5.22 5.12
CA PRO A 55 -35.69 -5.32 6.21
C PRO A 55 -34.89 -4.02 6.35
N GLY A 56 -34.32 -3.80 7.55
CA GLY A 56 -33.46 -2.66 7.82
C GLY A 56 -32.16 -2.74 7.02
N LEU A 57 -31.81 -1.65 6.34
CA LEU A 57 -30.58 -1.50 5.55
C LEU A 57 -29.67 -0.44 6.18
N VAL A 58 -28.37 -0.60 6.07
CA VAL A 58 -27.39 0.41 6.46
C VAL A 58 -27.41 1.55 5.43
N ASP A 59 -27.34 2.78 5.89
CA ASP A 59 -27.18 3.92 5.00
C ASP A 59 -25.77 3.84 4.33
N PRO A 60 -25.68 3.75 2.99
CA PRO A 60 -24.40 3.62 2.28
C PRO A 60 -23.52 4.86 2.39
N VAL A 61 -24.08 5.97 2.84
CA VAL A 61 -23.34 7.21 3.13
C VAL A 61 -23.39 7.56 4.63
N ALA A 62 -23.55 6.58 5.50
CA ALA A 62 -23.45 6.77 6.95
C ALA A 62 -22.10 7.40 7.34
N THR A 63 -22.10 8.24 8.38
CA THR A 63 -20.88 8.82 8.93
C THR A 63 -20.16 7.85 9.88
N GLN A 64 -20.90 6.93 10.47
CA GLN A 64 -20.41 5.86 11.31
C GLN A 64 -21.35 4.66 11.23
N VAL A 65 -20.83 3.46 11.40
CA VAL A 65 -21.61 2.23 11.50
C VAL A 65 -21.32 1.55 12.82
N TRP A 66 -22.35 1.05 13.43
CA TRP A 66 -22.29 0.26 14.65
C TRP A 66 -22.81 -1.15 14.41
N PHE A 67 -22.09 -2.14 14.91
CA PHE A 67 -22.50 -3.53 14.93
C PHE A 67 -22.80 -3.96 16.37
N ALA A 68 -23.81 -4.84 16.54
CA ALA A 68 -24.08 -5.46 17.82
C ALA A 68 -22.90 -6.37 18.25
N ASP A 69 -22.78 -6.60 19.56
CA ASP A 69 -21.65 -7.35 20.14
C ASP A 69 -21.51 -8.80 19.66
N ASP A 70 -22.54 -9.37 19.04
CA ASP A 70 -22.49 -10.74 18.52
C ASP A 70 -21.77 -10.88 17.16
N HIS A 71 -21.41 -9.77 16.53
CA HIS A 71 -20.64 -9.67 15.27
C HIS A 71 -21.09 -10.65 14.16
N ARG A 72 -22.34 -11.06 14.17
CA ARG A 72 -22.84 -12.00 13.17
C ARG A 72 -23.10 -11.29 11.86
N ARG A 73 -22.75 -11.96 10.75
CA ARG A 73 -23.04 -11.55 9.38
C ARG A 73 -24.54 -11.52 9.08
N THR A 74 -25.29 -10.63 9.72
CA THR A 74 -26.69 -10.44 9.41
C THR A 74 -26.96 -8.95 9.32
N ALA A 75 -27.51 -8.50 8.19
CA ALA A 75 -27.87 -7.10 7.97
C ALA A 75 -28.63 -6.45 9.15
N PRO A 76 -29.51 -7.14 9.85
CA PRO A 76 -30.22 -6.59 11.01
C PRO A 76 -29.34 -6.14 12.18
N ASN A 77 -28.09 -6.59 12.24
CA ASN A 77 -27.17 -6.25 13.33
C ASN A 77 -26.31 -5.01 13.06
N ALA A 78 -26.36 -4.46 11.85
CA ALA A 78 -25.63 -3.26 11.45
C ALA A 78 -26.56 -2.05 11.47
N TRP A 79 -26.12 -0.98 12.12
CA TRP A 79 -26.85 0.28 12.25
C TRP A 79 -25.98 1.44 11.82
N ALA A 80 -26.49 2.30 10.96
CA ALA A 80 -25.89 3.60 10.74
C ALA A 80 -26.01 4.44 12.02
N GLU A 81 -24.96 5.21 12.34
CA GLU A 81 -25.00 6.18 13.43
C GLU A 81 -24.80 7.58 12.88
N ALA A 82 -25.72 8.48 13.19
CA ALA A 82 -25.70 9.85 12.71
C ALA A 82 -24.75 10.69 13.57
N VAL A 83 -23.50 10.71 13.22
CA VAL A 83 -22.46 11.50 13.89
C VAL A 83 -22.07 12.67 13.00
N ARG A 84 -21.86 13.84 13.59
CA ARG A 84 -21.34 14.99 12.86
C ARG A 84 -19.93 14.72 12.38
N TRP A 85 -19.71 14.99 11.10
CA TRP A 85 -18.38 14.88 10.52
C TRP A 85 -17.47 16.00 11.07
N PRO A 86 -16.17 15.72 11.29
CA PRO A 86 -15.20 16.73 11.72
C PRO A 86 -15.17 17.95 10.80
N GLN A 87 -14.66 19.07 11.31
CA GLN A 87 -14.46 20.24 10.46
C GLN A 87 -13.42 19.94 9.37
N PRO A 88 -13.69 20.32 8.11
CA PRO A 88 -12.78 20.01 7.01
C PRO A 88 -11.37 20.54 7.26
N GLN A 89 -10.37 19.69 6.99
CA GLN A 89 -8.96 20.01 6.95
C GLN A 89 -8.48 19.94 5.50
N SER A 90 -7.39 20.63 5.21
CA SER A 90 -6.77 20.59 3.88
C SER A 90 -5.63 19.59 3.85
N SER A 91 -5.51 18.86 2.75
CA SER A 91 -4.33 18.07 2.45
C SER A 91 -3.07 18.93 2.43
N ARG A 92 -1.94 18.36 2.79
CA ARG A 92 -0.65 19.03 2.83
C ARG A 92 0.46 18.12 2.32
N TRP A 93 0.92 18.38 1.11
CA TRP A 93 2.04 17.62 0.58
C TRP A 93 3.34 17.94 1.31
N THR A 94 4.09 16.89 1.63
CA THR A 94 5.42 16.99 2.22
C THR A 94 6.38 17.73 1.29
N SER A 95 7.32 18.46 1.89
CA SER A 95 8.45 19.06 1.17
C SER A 95 9.60 18.08 0.93
N ARG A 96 9.55 16.90 1.58
CA ARG A 96 10.58 15.85 1.53
C ARG A 96 10.41 14.96 0.29
N PRO A 97 11.49 14.31 -0.18
CA PRO A 97 11.34 13.21 -1.13
C PRO A 97 10.42 12.13 -0.59
N LEU A 98 9.54 11.61 -1.46
CA LEU A 98 8.60 10.57 -1.04
C LEU A 98 9.34 9.26 -0.76
N VAL A 99 9.07 8.72 0.43
CA VAL A 99 9.38 7.36 0.87
C VAL A 99 8.14 6.86 1.62
N VAL A 100 7.48 5.85 1.06
CA VAL A 100 6.19 5.36 1.57
C VAL A 100 6.41 4.17 2.50
N GLY A 101 5.86 4.25 3.69
CA GLY A 101 5.70 3.12 4.62
C GLY A 101 4.25 2.67 4.63
N GLU A 102 3.98 1.44 4.17
CA GLU A 102 2.65 0.84 4.21
C GLU A 102 2.42 0.17 5.57
N ALA A 103 1.25 0.35 6.19
CA ALA A 103 0.94 -0.25 7.47
C ALA A 103 -0.56 -0.53 7.67
N HIS A 104 -0.87 -1.59 8.42
CA HIS A 104 -2.23 -1.85 8.89
C HIS A 104 -2.51 -1.04 10.16
N ALA A 105 -3.58 -0.24 10.18
CA ALA A 105 -3.90 0.67 11.28
C ALA A 105 -3.95 -0.03 12.65
N HIS A 106 -4.58 -1.21 12.73
CA HIS A 106 -4.66 -2.00 13.96
C HIS A 106 -3.33 -2.72 14.28
N GLY A 107 -2.77 -3.43 13.31
CA GLY A 107 -1.60 -4.28 13.50
C GLY A 107 -0.33 -3.52 13.86
N LEU A 108 -0.20 -2.27 13.43
CA LEU A 108 0.99 -1.45 13.66
C LEU A 108 1.29 -1.27 15.15
N THR A 109 0.26 -1.04 15.97
CA THR A 109 0.43 -0.71 17.39
C THR A 109 -0.16 -1.75 18.34
N ARG A 110 -0.76 -2.84 17.83
CA ARG A 110 -1.53 -3.81 18.62
C ARG A 110 -0.71 -4.47 19.73
N THR A 111 0.58 -4.65 19.54
CA THR A 111 1.50 -5.25 20.52
C THR A 111 2.10 -4.23 21.51
N ARG A 112 1.77 -2.95 21.39
CA ARG A 112 2.25 -1.93 22.34
C ARG A 112 1.53 -2.03 23.68
N GLU A 113 2.24 -1.84 24.77
CA GLU A 113 1.70 -1.82 26.14
C GLU A 113 1.03 -0.47 26.43
N ARG A 114 -0.18 -0.25 25.84
CA ARG A 114 -0.97 0.97 26.03
C ARG A 114 -2.48 0.70 25.89
N PRO A 115 -3.35 1.50 26.54
CA PRO A 115 -4.81 1.27 26.55
C PRO A 115 -5.47 1.34 25.17
N ASP A 116 -4.92 2.14 24.26
CA ASP A 116 -5.43 2.35 22.90
C ASP A 116 -4.60 1.59 21.83
N ALA A 117 -3.87 0.55 22.22
CA ALA A 117 -3.15 -0.32 21.29
C ALA A 117 -4.07 -0.86 20.19
N GLY A 118 -3.66 -0.68 18.94
CA GLY A 118 -4.45 -1.04 17.76
C GLY A 118 -5.51 0.00 17.35
N LYS A 119 -5.50 1.20 17.95
CA LYS A 119 -6.34 2.33 17.54
C LYS A 119 -5.55 3.35 16.74
N LEU A 120 -6.26 4.19 15.97
CA LEU A 120 -5.67 5.30 15.22
C LEU A 120 -4.87 6.24 16.13
N SER A 121 -5.41 6.59 17.30
CA SER A 121 -4.70 7.43 18.28
C SER A 121 -3.31 6.91 18.67
N ALA A 122 -3.13 5.58 18.69
CA ALA A 122 -1.84 4.98 19.00
C ALA A 122 -0.80 5.17 17.91
N ILE A 123 -1.20 5.40 16.66
CA ILE A 123 -0.30 5.62 15.52
C ILE A 123 0.50 6.91 15.70
N ILE A 124 -0.08 7.92 16.33
CA ILE A 124 0.55 9.23 16.54
C ILE A 124 1.94 9.09 17.18
N ASP A 125 2.11 8.18 18.13
CA ASP A 125 3.39 7.97 18.80
C ASP A 125 4.45 7.24 17.94
N GLU A 126 4.04 6.58 16.84
CA GLU A 126 4.96 5.94 15.90
C GLU A 126 5.45 6.90 14.80
N LEU A 127 4.72 7.98 14.52
CA LEU A 127 5.07 8.94 13.46
C LEU A 127 6.47 9.55 13.63
N PRO A 128 6.91 9.97 14.84
CA PRO A 128 8.27 10.51 15.04
C PRO A 128 9.37 9.50 14.66
N ARG A 129 9.19 8.22 14.99
CA ARG A 129 10.12 7.16 14.59
C ARG A 129 10.18 7.01 13.07
N LEU A 130 9.01 6.88 12.42
CA LEU A 130 8.93 6.76 10.96
C LEU A 130 9.58 7.96 10.26
N SER A 131 9.29 9.16 10.73
CA SER A 131 9.94 10.38 10.23
C SER A 131 11.46 10.35 10.40
N SER A 132 11.97 9.84 11.54
CA SER A 132 13.40 9.79 11.84
C SER A 132 14.18 8.84 10.96
N ILE A 133 13.59 7.74 10.50
CA ILE A 133 14.21 6.81 9.53
C ILE A 133 14.04 7.28 8.09
N GLY A 134 13.31 8.37 7.87
CA GLY A 134 13.16 9.03 6.59
C GLY A 134 11.88 8.71 5.82
N VAL A 135 10.94 7.95 6.41
CA VAL A 135 9.58 7.81 5.86
C VAL A 135 8.91 9.17 5.84
N SER A 136 8.35 9.54 4.71
CA SER A 136 7.66 10.82 4.51
C SER A 136 6.17 10.65 4.20
N VAL A 137 5.73 9.41 4.00
CA VAL A 137 4.33 9.05 3.78
C VAL A 137 4.02 7.81 4.59
N LEU A 138 2.96 7.83 5.37
CA LEU A 138 2.36 6.63 5.95
C LEU A 138 1.11 6.30 5.14
N GLU A 139 1.13 5.16 4.43
CA GLU A 139 -0.02 4.60 3.73
C GLU A 139 -0.70 3.57 4.64
N LEU A 140 -1.95 3.80 4.98
CA LEU A 140 -2.74 2.91 5.82
C LEU A 140 -3.59 1.98 4.95
N LEU A 141 -3.56 0.68 5.24
CA LEU A 141 -4.52 -0.29 4.69
C LEU A 141 -5.94 0.18 4.98
N PRO A 142 -6.98 -0.42 4.35
CA PRO A 142 -8.34 0.09 4.41
C PRO A 142 -8.80 0.45 5.83
N ILE A 143 -9.17 1.72 6.02
CA ILE A 143 -9.65 2.25 7.31
C ILE A 143 -11.16 2.44 7.31
N HIS A 144 -11.80 2.32 6.15
CA HIS A 144 -13.25 2.48 6.04
C HIS A 144 -14.01 1.33 6.69
N GLN A 145 -15.29 1.55 6.91
CA GLN A 145 -16.15 0.57 7.53
C GLN A 145 -16.29 -0.69 6.66
N PHE A 146 -15.92 -1.82 7.21
CA PHE A 146 -16.10 -3.14 6.63
C PHE A 146 -16.94 -4.04 7.56
N ASP A 147 -17.36 -5.21 7.07
CA ASP A 147 -18.02 -6.21 7.89
C ASP A 147 -17.02 -6.79 8.90
N PRO A 148 -17.24 -6.63 10.23
CA PRO A 148 -16.35 -7.15 11.25
C PRO A 148 -16.49 -8.67 11.47
N ALA A 149 -17.22 -9.38 10.58
CA ALA A 149 -17.33 -10.82 10.65
C ALA A 149 -15.96 -11.49 10.63
N GLU A 150 -15.90 -12.71 11.11
CA GLU A 150 -14.68 -13.50 11.12
C GLU A 150 -13.96 -13.47 9.77
N ASN A 151 -12.64 -13.42 9.83
CA ASN A 151 -11.76 -13.51 8.67
C ASN A 151 -11.67 -12.27 7.77
N ASN A 152 -11.89 -11.07 8.30
CA ASN A 152 -11.71 -9.83 7.55
C ASN A 152 -10.78 -8.83 8.27
N TYR A 153 -9.53 -9.26 8.56
CA TYR A 153 -8.58 -8.41 9.28
C TYR A 153 -8.06 -7.25 8.44
N TRP A 154 -7.74 -7.47 7.14
CA TRP A 154 -7.21 -6.40 6.30
C TRP A 154 -8.21 -5.29 5.95
N GLY A 155 -9.51 -5.59 6.00
CA GLY A 155 -10.56 -4.60 5.70
C GLY A 155 -10.96 -4.49 4.23
N TYR A 156 -10.53 -5.42 3.36
CA TYR A 156 -10.87 -5.40 1.92
C TYR A 156 -12.29 -5.91 1.59
N MET A 157 -13.23 -5.87 2.54
CA MET A 157 -14.64 -6.17 2.32
C MET A 157 -15.50 -4.99 2.78
N PRO A 158 -15.52 -3.86 2.03
CA PRO A 158 -16.12 -2.61 2.48
C PRO A 158 -17.64 -2.68 2.55
N LEU A 159 -18.18 -1.98 3.53
CA LEU A 159 -19.63 -1.77 3.71
C LEU A 159 -20.02 -0.32 3.43
N VAL A 160 -19.24 0.64 3.91
CA VAL A 160 -19.47 2.08 3.72
C VAL A 160 -18.13 2.75 3.41
N PHE A 161 -18.02 3.37 2.24
CA PHE A 161 -16.73 3.87 1.71
C PHE A 161 -16.16 5.07 2.47
N GLY A 162 -16.99 5.91 3.05
CA GLY A 162 -16.58 7.16 3.70
C GLY A 162 -16.68 7.17 5.23
N ALA A 163 -16.86 6.04 5.90
CA ALA A 163 -16.93 5.93 7.36
C ALA A 163 -15.69 5.21 7.90
N VAL A 164 -15.12 5.70 8.99
CA VAL A 164 -14.00 5.04 9.68
C VAL A 164 -14.50 3.82 10.46
N HIS A 165 -13.77 2.71 10.37
CA HIS A 165 -14.14 1.46 11.03
C HIS A 165 -14.08 1.59 12.56
N GLN A 166 -15.15 1.16 13.25
CA GLN A 166 -15.28 1.28 14.71
C GLN A 166 -14.15 0.61 15.52
N LEU A 167 -13.49 -0.43 14.97
CA LEU A 167 -12.33 -1.06 15.62
C LEU A 167 -11.12 -0.15 15.68
N TYR A 168 -10.97 0.78 14.74
CA TYR A 168 -9.82 1.67 14.66
C TYR A 168 -10.03 2.98 15.43
N GLY A 169 -11.26 3.45 15.52
CA GLY A 169 -11.61 4.72 16.18
C GLY A 169 -12.68 5.48 15.44
N THR A 170 -12.59 6.79 15.45
CA THR A 170 -13.53 7.72 14.86
C THR A 170 -12.88 8.53 13.72
N ALA A 171 -13.69 9.30 13.00
CA ALA A 171 -13.19 10.27 12.03
C ALA A 171 -12.33 11.37 12.70
N ASP A 172 -12.65 11.77 13.94
CA ASP A 172 -11.84 12.72 14.70
C ASP A 172 -10.46 12.14 15.02
N ASP A 173 -10.36 10.85 15.43
CA ASP A 173 -9.08 10.19 15.68
C ASP A 173 -8.22 10.15 14.41
N LEU A 174 -8.82 9.90 13.23
CA LEU A 174 -8.09 9.93 11.96
C LEU A 174 -7.61 11.35 11.62
N ALA A 175 -8.45 12.34 11.82
CA ALA A 175 -8.09 13.74 11.61
C ALA A 175 -6.92 14.20 12.53
N GLU A 176 -6.85 13.68 13.76
CA GLU A 176 -5.74 13.91 14.68
C GLU A 176 -4.46 13.23 14.20
N VAL A 177 -4.52 12.01 13.66
CA VAL A 177 -3.36 11.33 13.04
C VAL A 177 -2.81 12.16 11.87
N VAL A 178 -3.71 12.66 10.99
CA VAL A 178 -3.31 13.51 9.85
C VAL A 178 -2.64 14.79 10.35
N ALA A 179 -3.23 15.47 11.32
CA ALA A 179 -2.66 16.70 11.88
C ALA A 179 -1.27 16.45 12.48
N ALA A 180 -1.09 15.37 13.25
CA ALA A 180 0.19 15.00 13.85
C ALA A 180 1.25 14.65 12.78
N ALA A 181 0.87 13.99 11.70
CA ALA A 181 1.76 13.71 10.57
C ALA A 181 2.21 15.00 9.86
N HIS A 182 1.29 15.93 9.65
CA HIS A 182 1.59 17.23 9.05
C HIS A 182 2.57 18.07 9.88
N GLU A 183 2.56 17.95 11.22
CA GLU A 183 3.54 18.61 12.09
C GLU A 183 4.96 18.07 11.86
N LEU A 184 5.09 16.82 11.41
CA LEU A 184 6.37 16.16 11.09
C LEU A 184 6.75 16.27 9.61
N ASP A 185 6.04 17.07 8.82
CA ASP A 185 6.16 17.16 7.35
C ASP A 185 6.03 15.77 6.69
N MET A 186 5.03 15.00 7.12
CA MET A 186 4.64 13.70 6.57
C MET A 186 3.24 13.78 5.96
N GLU A 187 2.98 12.96 4.94
CA GLU A 187 1.66 12.73 4.36
C GLU A 187 1.00 11.48 4.96
N ILE A 188 -0.33 11.49 5.04
CA ILE A 188 -1.13 10.29 5.30
C ILE A 188 -1.87 9.91 4.02
N TRP A 189 -1.61 8.71 3.53
CA TRP A 189 -2.38 8.09 2.46
C TRP A 189 -3.25 7.00 3.03
N VAL A 190 -4.38 6.71 2.37
CA VAL A 190 -5.26 5.62 2.75
C VAL A 190 -5.58 4.76 1.55
N ASP A 191 -5.64 3.47 1.79
CA ASP A 191 -6.12 2.50 0.82
C ASP A 191 -7.65 2.54 0.79
N VAL A 192 -8.23 2.70 -0.40
CA VAL A 192 -9.66 2.77 -0.61
C VAL A 192 -10.15 1.64 -1.51
N VAL A 193 -11.01 0.81 -0.94
CA VAL A 193 -11.68 -0.27 -1.66
C VAL A 193 -13.03 0.24 -2.12
N VAL A 194 -13.11 0.69 -3.35
CA VAL A 194 -14.33 1.24 -3.96
C VAL A 194 -14.73 0.47 -5.23
N ASN A 195 -14.13 -0.69 -5.41
CA ASN A 195 -14.31 -1.56 -6.56
C ASN A 195 -15.33 -2.68 -6.32
N HIS A 196 -15.60 -3.08 -5.06
CA HIS A 196 -16.56 -4.10 -4.66
C HIS A 196 -17.08 -3.83 -3.24
N THR A 197 -17.99 -4.67 -2.74
CA THR A 197 -18.52 -4.58 -1.38
C THR A 197 -18.65 -5.94 -0.69
N THR A 198 -18.83 -5.91 0.62
CA THR A 198 -19.08 -7.09 1.47
C THR A 198 -20.41 -7.81 1.17
N GLU A 199 -21.25 -7.28 0.28
CA GLU A 199 -22.48 -7.96 -0.13
C GLU A 199 -22.24 -9.19 -1.01
N GLU A 200 -20.98 -9.40 -1.51
CA GLU A 200 -20.58 -10.58 -2.30
C GLU A 200 -21.47 -10.83 -3.54
N ASP A 201 -21.74 -12.09 -3.90
CA ASP A 201 -22.64 -12.50 -4.99
C ASP A 201 -24.10 -12.61 -4.54
N GLU A 202 -24.98 -13.22 -5.33
CA GLU A 202 -26.40 -13.41 -5.05
C GLU A 202 -26.70 -14.21 -3.78
N HIS A 203 -25.69 -14.91 -3.23
CA HIS A 203 -25.79 -15.70 -1.99
C HIS A 203 -25.25 -14.94 -0.76
N GLY A 204 -24.60 -13.80 -0.99
CA GLY A 204 -24.05 -12.95 0.06
C GLY A 204 -25.13 -12.18 0.84
N PRO A 205 -24.73 -11.53 1.93
CA PRO A 205 -25.65 -10.75 2.76
C PRO A 205 -26.17 -9.50 2.02
N THR A 206 -27.35 -9.04 2.35
CA THR A 206 -27.88 -7.73 1.92
C THR A 206 -27.75 -6.76 3.06
N PHE A 207 -26.83 -5.81 2.96
CA PHE A 207 -26.61 -4.77 3.96
C PHE A 207 -27.19 -3.41 3.53
N ASN A 208 -26.99 -3.02 2.27
CA ASN A 208 -27.35 -1.70 1.77
C ASN A 208 -27.63 -1.64 0.26
N LEU A 209 -26.61 -1.67 -0.59
CA LEU A 209 -26.72 -1.32 -2.01
C LEU A 209 -27.65 -2.24 -2.78
N ARG A 210 -27.56 -3.56 -2.53
CA ARG A 210 -28.42 -4.56 -3.15
C ARG A 210 -29.90 -4.32 -2.80
N GLY A 211 -30.18 -3.99 -1.54
CA GLY A 211 -31.55 -3.72 -1.07
C GLY A 211 -32.09 -2.36 -1.51
N LEU A 212 -31.24 -1.41 -1.90
CA LEU A 212 -31.62 -0.08 -2.36
C LEU A 212 -31.85 -0.01 -3.86
N ALA A 213 -30.86 -0.42 -4.66
CA ALA A 213 -30.88 -0.33 -6.11
C ALA A 213 -29.78 -1.21 -6.75
N ASP A 214 -29.90 -2.53 -6.66
CA ASP A 214 -28.90 -3.50 -7.07
C ASP A 214 -28.28 -3.20 -8.45
N ALA A 215 -29.16 -3.11 -9.48
CA ALA A 215 -28.74 -2.89 -10.86
C ALA A 215 -28.13 -1.51 -11.15
N ASP A 216 -28.24 -0.56 -10.23
CA ASP A 216 -27.63 0.77 -10.34
C ASP A 216 -26.25 0.85 -9.66
N TYR A 217 -25.94 -0.11 -8.79
CA TYR A 217 -24.70 -0.11 -8.04
C TYR A 217 -23.72 -1.18 -8.49
N TYR A 218 -24.22 -2.36 -8.90
CA TYR A 218 -23.38 -3.50 -9.26
C TYR A 218 -23.40 -3.79 -10.75
N ALA A 219 -22.24 -4.21 -11.26
CA ALA A 219 -22.11 -4.62 -12.65
C ALA A 219 -22.61 -6.06 -12.83
N HIS A 220 -23.48 -6.27 -13.81
CA HIS A 220 -24.03 -7.57 -14.18
C HIS A 220 -23.64 -7.96 -15.60
N ASP A 221 -23.57 -9.26 -15.85
CA ASP A 221 -23.39 -9.81 -17.19
C ASP A 221 -24.74 -9.84 -17.97
N ALA A 222 -24.71 -10.32 -19.21
CA ALA A 222 -25.88 -10.38 -20.06
C ALA A 222 -26.99 -11.33 -19.56
N ASP A 223 -26.65 -12.27 -18.70
CA ASP A 223 -27.57 -13.25 -18.11
C ASP A 223 -28.09 -12.79 -16.74
N GLY A 224 -27.63 -11.63 -16.26
CA GLY A 224 -28.02 -11.02 -14.98
C GLY A 224 -27.20 -11.49 -13.78
N GLY A 225 -26.12 -12.23 -13.97
CA GLY A 225 -25.18 -12.62 -12.92
C GLY A 225 -24.21 -11.49 -12.57
N TYR A 226 -23.71 -11.46 -11.32
CA TYR A 226 -22.70 -10.49 -10.92
C TYR A 226 -21.39 -10.70 -11.66
N ILE A 227 -20.78 -9.63 -12.15
CA ILE A 227 -19.39 -9.67 -12.63
C ILE A 227 -18.46 -9.70 -11.43
N ASN A 228 -17.51 -10.66 -11.42
CA ASN A 228 -16.63 -10.92 -10.27
C ASN A 228 -15.14 -10.79 -10.63
N ASP A 229 -14.75 -9.70 -11.28
CA ASP A 229 -13.33 -9.46 -11.63
C ASP A 229 -12.48 -8.99 -10.42
N ALA A 230 -13.12 -8.70 -9.28
CA ALA A 230 -12.45 -8.47 -8.01
C ALA A 230 -12.15 -9.78 -7.25
N GLY A 231 -12.81 -10.90 -7.59
CA GLY A 231 -12.70 -12.15 -6.83
C GLY A 231 -13.49 -12.18 -5.52
N CYS A 232 -14.29 -11.13 -5.24
CA CYS A 232 -15.03 -10.93 -3.99
C CYS A 232 -16.56 -11.08 -4.16
N GLY A 233 -17.01 -11.63 -5.29
CA GLY A 233 -18.42 -11.90 -5.57
C GLY A 233 -19.11 -10.84 -6.44
N ASN A 234 -18.76 -9.57 -6.30
CA ASN A 234 -19.33 -8.46 -7.06
C ASN A 234 -18.26 -7.46 -7.47
N ILE A 235 -18.61 -6.55 -8.38
CA ILE A 235 -17.91 -5.29 -8.62
C ILE A 235 -18.90 -4.14 -8.71
N ILE A 236 -18.47 -2.96 -8.27
CA ILE A 236 -19.21 -1.70 -8.46
C ILE A 236 -19.25 -1.37 -9.95
N ASP A 237 -20.42 -0.97 -10.46
CA ASP A 237 -20.55 -0.51 -11.84
C ASP A 237 -19.99 0.90 -12.00
N ALA A 238 -18.73 0.97 -12.45
CA ALA A 238 -18.04 2.24 -12.69
C ALA A 238 -18.71 3.09 -13.80
N THR A 239 -19.61 2.53 -14.60
CA THR A 239 -20.35 3.24 -15.66
C THR A 239 -21.66 3.86 -15.16
N SER A 240 -22.10 3.48 -13.96
CA SER A 240 -23.35 3.92 -13.35
C SER A 240 -23.18 5.25 -12.59
N ALA A 241 -23.99 6.24 -12.92
CA ALA A 241 -23.93 7.53 -12.25
C ALA A 241 -24.26 7.47 -10.74
N PRO A 242 -25.22 6.67 -10.24
CA PRO A 242 -25.40 6.46 -8.81
C PRO A 242 -24.17 5.86 -8.12
N ALA A 243 -23.54 4.86 -8.71
CA ALA A 243 -22.32 4.24 -8.17
C ALA A 243 -21.15 5.23 -8.15
N GLN A 244 -20.93 5.98 -9.23
CA GLN A 244 -19.93 7.05 -9.28
C GLN A 244 -20.14 8.10 -8.18
N ARG A 245 -21.39 8.55 -7.96
CA ARG A 245 -21.70 9.50 -6.89
C ARG A 245 -21.41 8.94 -5.50
N LEU A 246 -21.68 7.65 -5.27
CA LEU A 246 -21.37 6.98 -4.01
C LEU A 246 -19.87 6.94 -3.74
N VAL A 247 -19.08 6.54 -4.74
CA VAL A 247 -17.60 6.53 -4.67
C VAL A 247 -17.07 7.92 -4.35
N MET A 248 -17.53 8.94 -5.10
CA MET A 248 -17.09 10.33 -4.90
C MET A 248 -17.47 10.87 -3.52
N ALA A 249 -18.65 10.52 -3.00
CA ALA A 249 -19.07 10.92 -1.66
C ALA A 249 -18.16 10.34 -0.56
N GLY A 250 -17.72 9.08 -0.73
CA GLY A 250 -16.73 8.45 0.17
C GLY A 250 -15.38 9.16 0.13
N LEU A 251 -14.87 9.43 -1.07
CA LEU A 251 -13.60 10.14 -1.27
C LEU A 251 -13.63 11.57 -0.72
N ASP A 252 -14.72 12.30 -0.95
CA ASP A 252 -14.90 13.68 -0.42
C ASP A 252 -14.83 13.70 1.10
N ARG A 253 -15.51 12.77 1.76
CA ARG A 253 -15.49 12.67 3.22
C ARG A 253 -14.10 12.41 3.78
N LEU A 254 -13.39 11.43 3.22
CA LEU A 254 -12.03 11.13 3.66
C LEU A 254 -11.07 12.29 3.37
N ALA A 255 -11.21 12.96 2.21
CA ALA A 255 -10.43 14.15 1.88
C ALA A 255 -10.70 15.32 2.84
N ASP A 256 -11.93 15.45 3.35
CA ASP A 256 -12.27 16.47 4.36
C ASP A 256 -11.56 16.24 5.71
N LEU A 257 -11.01 15.05 5.97
CA LEU A 257 -10.15 14.77 7.14
C LEU A 257 -8.69 15.20 6.94
N GLY A 258 -8.36 15.75 5.75
CA GLY A 258 -7.02 16.20 5.41
C GLY A 258 -6.12 15.10 4.82
N ILE A 259 -6.68 13.97 4.42
CA ILE A 259 -5.94 12.89 3.75
C ILE A 259 -5.24 13.43 2.51
N ASP A 260 -3.96 13.07 2.32
CA ASP A 260 -3.07 13.60 1.30
C ASP A 260 -3.02 12.74 0.03
N GLY A 261 -3.38 11.46 0.15
CA GLY A 261 -3.38 10.53 -0.98
C GLY A 261 -4.31 9.36 -0.79
N PHE A 262 -4.75 8.78 -1.91
CA PHE A 262 -5.61 7.61 -1.96
C PHE A 262 -4.98 6.53 -2.84
N ARG A 263 -4.74 5.35 -2.27
CA ARG A 263 -4.41 4.13 -3.01
C ARG A 263 -5.69 3.40 -3.33
N PHE A 264 -5.98 3.21 -4.60
CA PHE A 264 -7.18 2.53 -5.07
C PHE A 264 -6.88 1.06 -5.30
N ASP A 265 -7.51 0.22 -4.50
CA ASP A 265 -7.52 -1.22 -4.66
C ASP A 265 -8.15 -1.60 -6.00
N LEU A 266 -7.52 -2.54 -6.74
CA LEU A 266 -7.98 -3.02 -8.04
C LEU A 266 -8.52 -1.89 -8.95
N ALA A 267 -7.78 -0.80 -9.09
CA ALA A 267 -8.22 0.40 -9.82
C ALA A 267 -8.60 0.12 -11.31
N ALA A 268 -8.21 -1.04 -11.84
CA ALA A 268 -8.64 -1.49 -13.14
C ALA A 268 -10.17 -1.69 -13.24
N VAL A 269 -10.86 -1.97 -12.13
CA VAL A 269 -12.33 -2.03 -12.10
C VAL A 269 -12.94 -0.67 -12.46
N LEU A 270 -12.42 0.43 -11.87
CA LEU A 270 -12.87 1.78 -12.20
C LEU A 270 -12.55 2.18 -13.65
N ALA A 271 -11.46 1.65 -14.19
CA ALA A 271 -11.05 1.89 -15.57
C ALA A 271 -11.97 1.23 -16.63
N ARG A 272 -13.08 0.60 -16.23
CA ARG A 272 -14.19 0.23 -17.12
C ARG A 272 -14.90 1.46 -17.66
N ASP A 273 -14.89 2.55 -16.90
CA ASP A 273 -15.20 3.89 -17.40
C ASP A 273 -13.96 4.81 -17.33
N PRO A 274 -13.22 4.98 -18.45
CA PRO A 274 -12.08 5.87 -18.49
C PRO A 274 -12.40 7.35 -18.17
N GLU A 275 -13.63 7.81 -18.42
CA GLU A 275 -14.06 9.18 -18.11
C GLU A 275 -14.21 9.35 -16.59
N PHE A 276 -14.73 8.33 -15.91
CA PHE A 276 -14.83 8.36 -14.45
C PHE A 276 -13.44 8.43 -13.80
N VAL A 277 -12.45 7.64 -14.26
CA VAL A 277 -11.06 7.74 -13.79
C VAL A 277 -10.48 9.13 -13.99
N ARG A 278 -10.76 9.79 -15.15
CA ARG A 278 -10.33 11.18 -15.40
C ARG A 278 -11.03 12.18 -14.49
N SER A 279 -12.33 11.97 -14.22
CA SER A 279 -13.09 12.85 -13.32
C SER A 279 -12.55 12.80 -11.88
N ILE A 280 -12.16 11.60 -11.40
CA ILE A 280 -11.45 11.44 -10.12
C ILE A 280 -10.10 12.20 -10.19
N GLY A 281 -9.38 12.12 -11.29
CA GLY A 281 -8.15 12.89 -11.51
C GLY A 281 -8.34 14.41 -11.43
N ASP A 282 -9.43 14.93 -12.01
CA ASP A 282 -9.78 16.36 -11.95
C ASP A 282 -10.18 16.80 -10.54
N TRP A 283 -10.97 15.98 -9.85
CA TRP A 283 -11.34 16.17 -8.46
C TRP A 283 -10.10 16.22 -7.56
N ALA A 284 -9.20 15.24 -7.72
CA ALA A 284 -7.97 15.15 -6.92
C ALA A 284 -7.05 16.38 -7.13
N ALA A 285 -6.94 16.86 -8.37
CA ALA A 285 -6.19 18.08 -8.66
C ALA A 285 -6.80 19.30 -7.95
N GLY A 286 -8.14 19.41 -7.89
CA GLY A 286 -8.84 20.46 -7.15
C GLY A 286 -8.66 20.39 -5.64
N ARG A 287 -8.61 19.21 -5.09
CA ARG A 287 -8.39 18.93 -3.65
C ARG A 287 -6.91 18.89 -3.26
N ARG A 288 -5.98 18.82 -4.23
CA ARG A 288 -4.55 18.64 -4.03
C ARG A 288 -4.21 17.34 -3.30
N VAL A 289 -4.91 16.26 -3.61
CA VAL A 289 -4.62 14.91 -3.12
C VAL A 289 -3.91 14.08 -4.18
N ARG A 290 -3.11 13.11 -3.76
CA ARG A 290 -2.43 12.18 -4.66
C ARG A 290 -3.33 10.98 -4.97
N LEU A 291 -3.16 10.44 -6.17
CA LEU A 291 -3.85 9.23 -6.60
C LEU A 291 -2.83 8.15 -6.91
N ILE A 292 -3.03 6.99 -6.32
CA ILE A 292 -2.21 5.81 -6.52
C ILE A 292 -3.12 4.66 -6.96
N ALA A 293 -2.84 4.07 -8.11
CA ALA A 293 -3.58 2.93 -8.60
C ALA A 293 -2.84 1.63 -8.29
N GLU A 294 -3.58 0.63 -7.84
CA GLU A 294 -3.25 -0.74 -8.14
C GLU A 294 -3.80 -1.04 -9.55
N PRO A 295 -2.94 -1.07 -10.59
CA PRO A 295 -3.41 -0.96 -11.97
C PRO A 295 -3.80 -2.31 -12.59
N TRP A 296 -4.34 -3.24 -11.81
CA TRP A 296 -4.81 -4.55 -12.27
C TRP A 296 -6.10 -4.97 -11.57
N ASP A 297 -6.76 -5.96 -12.11
CA ASP A 297 -7.79 -6.80 -11.52
C ASP A 297 -7.57 -8.25 -12.02
N LEU A 298 -8.47 -9.18 -11.74
CA LEU A 298 -8.32 -10.57 -12.20
C LEU A 298 -8.41 -10.73 -13.72
N ALA A 299 -9.00 -9.76 -14.42
CA ALA A 299 -9.22 -9.81 -15.88
C ALA A 299 -8.22 -8.93 -16.65
N ARG A 300 -7.66 -7.87 -16.03
CA ARG A 300 -6.89 -6.84 -16.75
C ARG A 300 -5.64 -6.41 -15.99
N TYR A 301 -4.60 -6.05 -16.75
CA TYR A 301 -3.36 -5.49 -16.26
C TYR A 301 -3.02 -4.20 -17.02
N LEU A 302 -3.28 -3.04 -16.43
CA LEU A 302 -3.23 -1.72 -17.08
C LEU A 302 -2.01 -0.89 -16.68
N LEU A 303 -0.93 -1.54 -16.24
CA LEU A 303 0.26 -0.86 -15.72
C LEU A 303 0.91 0.08 -16.75
N GLY A 304 1.23 1.27 -16.32
CA GLY A 304 1.94 2.27 -17.11
C GLY A 304 1.02 3.07 -18.02
N ARG A 305 1.35 3.09 -19.32
CA ARG A 305 0.61 3.89 -20.31
C ARG A 305 -0.78 3.36 -20.66
N ASP A 306 -1.09 2.13 -20.26
CA ASP A 306 -2.39 1.51 -20.51
C ASP A 306 -3.46 1.98 -19.51
N PHE A 307 -3.06 2.58 -18.37
CA PHE A 307 -3.98 3.18 -17.41
C PHE A 307 -4.59 4.47 -17.98
N PRO A 308 -5.92 4.70 -17.83
CA PRO A 308 -6.64 5.77 -18.54
C PRO A 308 -6.18 7.21 -18.26
N ASP A 309 -5.62 7.46 -17.07
CA ASP A 309 -5.15 8.78 -16.70
C ASP A 309 -3.71 8.75 -16.21
N ARG A 310 -2.83 9.46 -16.91
CA ARG A 310 -1.40 9.49 -16.61
C ARG A 310 -1.03 10.34 -15.39
N ARG A 311 -1.97 11.02 -14.76
CA ARG A 311 -1.75 11.77 -13.51
C ARG A 311 -1.63 10.85 -12.30
N TRP A 312 -2.16 9.63 -12.37
CA TRP A 312 -2.10 8.65 -11.30
C TRP A 312 -0.71 8.05 -11.18
N SER A 313 -0.19 7.96 -9.96
CA SER A 313 0.90 7.06 -9.65
C SER A 313 0.39 5.61 -9.63
N GLN A 314 1.28 4.64 -9.80
CA GLN A 314 0.86 3.25 -9.94
C GLN A 314 1.84 2.33 -9.21
N TRP A 315 1.32 1.35 -8.52
CA TRP A 315 2.11 0.24 -8.01
C TRP A 315 2.78 -0.50 -9.16
N ASN A 316 4.12 -0.56 -9.15
CA ASN A 316 4.89 -1.15 -10.23
C ASN A 316 5.20 -2.63 -9.97
N GLY A 317 4.27 -3.52 -10.33
CA GLY A 317 4.45 -4.97 -10.21
C GLY A 317 5.64 -5.50 -11.02
N LYS A 318 6.01 -4.86 -12.14
CA LYS A 318 7.21 -5.27 -12.90
C LYS A 318 8.50 -4.91 -12.16
N PHE A 319 8.53 -3.79 -11.42
CA PHE A 319 9.67 -3.49 -10.56
C PHE A 319 9.83 -4.58 -9.50
N ARG A 320 8.75 -4.92 -8.80
CA ARG A 320 8.73 -5.98 -7.79
C ARG A 320 9.32 -7.28 -8.35
N ASP A 321 8.78 -7.75 -9.46
CA ASP A 321 9.11 -9.06 -9.99
C ASP A 321 10.53 -9.14 -10.55
N ASP A 322 10.95 -8.12 -11.33
CA ASP A 322 12.28 -8.06 -11.91
C ASP A 322 13.37 -7.95 -10.83
N MET A 323 13.13 -7.12 -9.80
CA MET A 323 14.10 -6.93 -8.71
C MET A 323 14.19 -8.11 -7.76
N ARG A 324 13.07 -8.76 -7.41
CA ARG A 324 13.09 -9.99 -6.62
C ARG A 324 13.86 -11.09 -7.35
N GLY A 325 13.62 -11.28 -8.65
CA GLY A 325 14.36 -12.24 -9.47
C GLY A 325 15.86 -11.94 -9.51
N PHE A 326 16.25 -10.67 -9.67
CA PHE A 326 17.66 -10.26 -9.65
C PHE A 326 18.31 -10.52 -8.29
N LEU A 327 17.66 -10.15 -7.18
CA LEU A 327 18.15 -10.37 -5.83
C LEU A 327 18.44 -11.85 -5.53
N ARG A 328 17.57 -12.76 -5.96
CA ARG A 328 17.82 -14.20 -5.82
C ARG A 328 18.83 -14.75 -6.82
N GLY A 329 19.30 -13.93 -7.77
CA GLY A 329 20.35 -14.27 -8.75
C GLY A 329 19.84 -15.02 -9.97
N GLU A 330 18.63 -14.74 -10.44
CA GLU A 330 18.16 -15.19 -11.74
C GLU A 330 19.00 -14.59 -12.87
N GLY A 331 19.26 -15.38 -13.89
CA GLY A 331 19.97 -14.92 -15.08
C GLY A 331 19.06 -14.17 -16.04
N GLY A 332 19.66 -13.35 -16.92
CA GLY A 332 18.96 -12.65 -17.99
C GLY A 332 18.20 -11.40 -17.56
N LEU A 333 18.28 -11.00 -16.28
CA LEU A 333 17.53 -9.85 -15.74
C LEU A 333 18.28 -8.51 -15.83
N VAL A 334 19.56 -8.48 -16.21
CA VAL A 334 20.31 -7.22 -16.30
C VAL A 334 19.60 -6.16 -17.15
N PRO A 335 19.05 -6.46 -18.36
CA PRO A 335 18.29 -5.46 -19.12
C PRO A 335 17.01 -4.98 -18.44
N ALA A 336 16.34 -5.83 -17.64
CA ALA A 336 15.17 -5.46 -16.87
C ALA A 336 15.56 -4.55 -15.70
N VAL A 337 16.61 -4.91 -14.94
CA VAL A 337 17.14 -4.09 -13.85
C VAL A 337 17.53 -2.69 -14.34
N MET A 338 18.20 -2.57 -15.49
CA MET A 338 18.52 -1.27 -16.08
C MET A 338 17.26 -0.42 -16.28
N ARG A 339 16.16 -1.02 -16.81
CA ARG A 339 14.89 -0.30 -16.96
C ARG A 339 14.26 0.06 -15.62
N ARG A 340 14.24 -0.87 -14.66
CA ARG A 340 13.58 -0.64 -13.36
C ARG A 340 14.31 0.45 -12.57
N VAL A 341 15.63 0.37 -12.47
CA VAL A 341 16.46 1.33 -11.72
C VAL A 341 16.29 2.77 -12.22
N GLN A 342 16.15 2.98 -13.53
CA GLN A 342 15.98 4.33 -14.10
C GLN A 342 14.54 4.82 -14.15
N GLY A 343 13.63 4.24 -13.34
CA GLY A 343 12.24 4.70 -13.20
C GLY A 343 11.27 4.11 -14.23
N SER A 344 11.60 2.93 -14.81
CA SER A 344 10.72 2.20 -15.72
C SER A 344 10.24 3.02 -16.93
N PRO A 345 11.13 3.57 -17.77
CA PRO A 345 10.77 4.42 -18.91
C PRO A 345 9.97 3.70 -20.00
N ASP A 346 9.92 2.38 -19.97
CA ASP A 346 9.03 1.56 -20.80
C ASP A 346 7.56 1.66 -20.36
N LEU A 347 7.30 2.12 -19.13
CA LEU A 347 5.97 2.24 -18.53
C LEU A 347 5.56 3.69 -18.29
N PHE A 348 6.47 4.51 -17.75
CA PHE A 348 6.18 5.84 -17.27
C PHE A 348 6.99 6.92 -18.00
N ASP A 349 6.35 8.04 -18.30
CA ASP A 349 7.01 9.23 -18.81
C ASP A 349 7.64 10.05 -17.65
N GLU A 350 7.03 9.98 -16.47
CA GLU A 350 7.48 10.59 -15.22
C GLU A 350 7.86 9.50 -14.21
N PRO A 351 9.15 9.31 -13.90
CA PRO A 351 9.61 8.23 -13.02
C PRO A 351 8.97 8.21 -11.63
N LEU A 352 8.66 9.37 -11.05
CA LEU A 352 8.07 9.47 -9.71
C LEU A 352 6.64 8.91 -9.62
N ARG A 353 5.98 8.63 -10.76
CA ARG A 353 4.69 7.94 -10.79
C ARG A 353 4.80 6.44 -10.64
N SER A 354 6.00 5.90 -10.76
CA SER A 354 6.29 4.51 -10.43
C SER A 354 6.41 4.37 -8.91
N ILE A 355 5.41 3.78 -8.25
CA ILE A 355 5.55 3.32 -6.88
C ILE A 355 6.34 2.02 -6.93
N ASN A 356 7.62 2.11 -6.60
CA ASN A 356 8.55 1.00 -6.60
C ASN A 356 8.43 0.24 -5.27
N PHE A 357 8.19 -1.04 -5.30
CA PHE A 357 8.11 -1.87 -4.10
C PHE A 357 8.70 -3.25 -4.34
N LEU A 358 9.16 -3.88 -3.28
CA LEU A 358 9.53 -5.29 -3.24
C LEU A 358 8.53 -6.10 -2.43
N THR A 359 7.86 -5.46 -1.49
CA THR A 359 6.90 -6.04 -0.55
C THR A 359 5.72 -5.10 -0.40
N ALA A 360 4.55 -5.66 -0.15
CA ALA A 360 3.33 -4.98 0.20
C ALA A 360 2.60 -5.81 1.28
N HIS A 361 1.43 -5.38 1.72
CA HIS A 361 0.61 -6.12 2.69
C HIS A 361 0.31 -7.54 2.22
N ASP A 362 0.10 -7.72 0.90
CA ASP A 362 -0.07 -9.00 0.23
C ASP A 362 1.29 -9.56 -0.24
N GLY A 363 1.52 -10.83 -0.05
CA GLY A 363 2.78 -11.47 -0.35
C GLY A 363 3.69 -11.63 0.88
N PHE A 364 4.91 -12.05 0.65
CA PHE A 364 5.92 -12.17 1.70
C PHE A 364 6.41 -10.81 2.17
N THR A 365 6.69 -10.69 3.48
CA THR A 365 7.50 -9.60 4.03
C THR A 365 8.92 -9.65 3.44
N MET A 366 9.69 -8.59 3.62
CA MET A 366 11.08 -8.58 3.09
C MET A 366 11.96 -9.64 3.75
N TYR A 367 11.74 -9.95 5.03
CA TYR A 367 12.44 -11.06 5.68
C TYR A 367 11.97 -12.42 5.15
N ASP A 368 10.68 -12.59 4.93
CA ASP A 368 10.13 -13.86 4.42
C ASP A 368 10.60 -14.14 2.99
N LEU A 369 10.85 -13.11 2.17
CA LEU A 369 11.46 -13.26 0.84
C LEU A 369 12.85 -13.92 0.86
N VAL A 370 13.58 -13.84 1.98
CA VAL A 370 14.92 -14.41 2.14
C VAL A 370 14.97 -15.57 3.14
N ALA A 371 13.80 -15.95 3.69
CA ALA A 371 13.67 -17.00 4.69
C ALA A 371 12.81 -18.19 4.25
N TYR A 372 11.97 -18.01 3.21
CA TYR A 372 11.03 -19.04 2.77
C TYR A 372 11.04 -19.21 1.25
N ASP A 373 11.12 -20.47 0.80
CA ASP A 373 10.92 -20.82 -0.61
C ASP A 373 9.44 -21.10 -0.92
N ARG A 374 8.64 -21.42 0.10
CA ARG A 374 7.24 -21.81 -0.03
C ARG A 374 6.36 -21.00 0.92
N LYS A 375 5.11 -20.78 0.51
CA LYS A 375 4.10 -20.20 1.38
C LYS A 375 3.70 -21.16 2.50
N HIS A 376 3.39 -20.61 3.67
CA HIS A 376 2.94 -21.32 4.88
C HIS A 376 1.59 -20.74 5.34
N ASN A 377 0.55 -20.92 4.52
CA ASN A 377 -0.78 -20.30 4.68
C ASN A 377 -1.79 -21.21 5.41
N ASP A 378 -1.37 -22.30 6.03
CA ASP A 378 -2.29 -23.28 6.67
C ASP A 378 -3.21 -22.64 7.71
N ALA A 379 -2.72 -21.61 8.43
CA ALA A 379 -3.49 -20.87 9.42
C ALA A 379 -4.70 -20.12 8.83
N ASN A 380 -4.70 -19.84 7.53
CA ASN A 380 -5.79 -19.12 6.86
C ASN A 380 -7.04 -20.00 6.64
N GLY A 381 -6.93 -21.31 6.84
CA GLY A 381 -8.07 -22.24 6.77
C GLY A 381 -8.39 -22.78 5.38
N TRP A 382 -7.59 -22.43 4.35
CA TRP A 382 -7.80 -22.85 2.95
C TRP A 382 -6.91 -24.00 2.50
N GLY A 383 -6.24 -24.69 3.45
CA GLY A 383 -5.34 -25.80 3.15
C GLY A 383 -4.15 -25.41 2.27
N GLY A 384 -3.69 -24.15 2.37
CA GLY A 384 -2.55 -23.61 1.62
C GLY A 384 -2.83 -23.33 0.13
N THR A 385 -4.09 -23.29 -0.30
CA THR A 385 -4.45 -23.01 -1.72
C THR A 385 -4.50 -21.52 -2.04
N ASP A 386 -4.64 -20.66 -1.03
CA ASP A 386 -4.68 -19.22 -1.13
C ASP A 386 -3.28 -18.58 -1.25
N GLY A 387 -3.23 -17.35 -1.75
CA GLY A 387 -1.99 -16.64 -2.03
C GLY A 387 -1.22 -17.20 -3.22
N THR A 388 -0.19 -16.48 -3.66
CA THR A 388 0.63 -16.89 -4.82
C THR A 388 1.63 -17.99 -4.48
N ASP A 389 1.90 -18.89 -5.43
CA ASP A 389 3.00 -19.86 -5.35
C ASP A 389 4.32 -19.28 -5.87
N ASP A 390 4.27 -18.27 -6.75
CA ASP A 390 5.47 -17.62 -7.30
C ASP A 390 5.81 -16.34 -6.51
N ASN A 391 6.47 -16.50 -5.38
CA ASN A 391 6.93 -15.38 -4.56
C ASN A 391 8.24 -14.77 -5.06
N ARG A 392 8.94 -15.43 -5.95
CA ARG A 392 10.34 -15.09 -6.34
C ARG A 392 11.25 -14.91 -5.14
N SER A 393 11.01 -15.71 -4.10
CA SER A 393 11.76 -15.76 -2.85
C SER A 393 12.91 -16.76 -2.93
N TRP A 394 13.79 -16.69 -1.94
CA TRP A 394 14.89 -17.63 -1.77
C TRP A 394 15.24 -17.74 -0.29
N ASN A 395 15.08 -18.93 0.31
CA ASN A 395 15.31 -19.16 1.74
C ASN A 395 16.78 -19.05 2.20
N CYS A 396 17.71 -18.67 1.30
CA CYS A 396 19.15 -18.60 1.55
C CYS A 396 19.79 -19.92 2.02
N GLY A 397 19.11 -21.05 1.81
CA GLY A 397 19.60 -22.39 2.15
C GLY A 397 19.00 -22.98 3.42
N TRP A 398 18.03 -22.30 4.05
CA TRP A 398 17.34 -22.79 5.24
C TRP A 398 15.91 -22.28 5.28
N GLU A 399 14.93 -23.18 5.36
CA GLU A 399 13.51 -22.80 5.38
C GLU A 399 13.08 -22.38 6.79
N GLY A 400 12.54 -21.16 6.93
CA GLY A 400 12.01 -20.61 8.17
C GLY A 400 13.08 -20.09 9.13
N GLU A 401 12.65 -19.80 10.37
CA GLU A 401 13.47 -19.13 11.39
C GLU A 401 14.06 -20.08 12.45
N VAL A 402 13.52 -21.29 12.59
CA VAL A 402 13.91 -22.18 13.67
C VAL A 402 15.23 -22.91 13.34
N GLY A 403 16.25 -22.71 14.17
CA GLY A 403 17.53 -23.39 14.03
C GLY A 403 18.37 -22.94 12.85
N VAL A 404 18.20 -21.71 12.40
CA VAL A 404 18.94 -21.11 11.27
C VAL A 404 20.45 -21.14 11.56
N PRO A 405 21.29 -21.69 10.65
CA PRO A 405 22.73 -21.58 10.76
C PRO A 405 23.19 -20.13 10.70
N ALA A 406 24.23 -19.79 11.47
CA ALA A 406 24.71 -18.40 11.55
C ALA A 406 25.12 -17.81 10.20
N GLU A 407 25.74 -18.60 9.33
CA GLU A 407 26.12 -18.19 7.97
C GLU A 407 24.91 -17.89 7.07
N VAL A 408 23.79 -18.57 7.28
CA VAL A 408 22.54 -18.31 6.55
C VAL A 408 21.91 -17.00 7.05
N GLU A 409 21.90 -16.77 8.37
CA GLU A 409 21.39 -15.51 8.93
C GLU A 409 22.22 -14.31 8.46
N VAL A 410 23.54 -14.42 8.42
CA VAL A 410 24.42 -13.38 7.84
C VAL A 410 24.05 -13.11 6.38
N LEU A 411 23.81 -14.15 5.58
CA LEU A 411 23.39 -14.00 4.19
C LEU A 411 22.00 -13.35 4.06
N ARG A 412 21.03 -13.74 4.89
CA ARG A 412 19.70 -13.12 4.91
C ARG A 412 19.79 -11.61 5.21
N ARG A 413 20.54 -11.22 6.24
CA ARG A 413 20.74 -9.80 6.58
C ARG A 413 21.42 -9.03 5.46
N ARG A 414 22.36 -9.65 4.75
CA ARG A 414 22.98 -9.07 3.55
C ARG A 414 21.95 -8.85 2.44
N GLN A 415 21.09 -9.83 2.18
CA GLN A 415 20.06 -9.74 1.16
C GLN A 415 19.01 -8.68 1.50
N LEU A 416 18.65 -8.49 2.78
CA LEU A 416 17.80 -7.40 3.23
C LEU A 416 18.44 -6.04 2.93
N ARG A 417 19.75 -5.86 3.20
CA ARG A 417 20.47 -4.64 2.83
C ARG A 417 20.52 -4.43 1.32
N ASN A 418 20.72 -5.49 0.54
CA ASN A 418 20.67 -5.42 -0.92
C ASN A 418 19.30 -4.96 -1.43
N ALA A 419 18.23 -5.54 -0.88
CA ALA A 419 16.85 -5.23 -1.24
C ALA A 419 16.54 -3.75 -0.99
N MET A 420 16.83 -3.27 0.23
CA MET A 420 16.63 -1.86 0.59
C MET A 420 17.51 -0.91 -0.24
N THR A 421 18.75 -1.29 -0.55
CA THR A 421 19.62 -0.48 -1.41
C THR A 421 19.06 -0.33 -2.82
N LEU A 422 18.65 -1.44 -3.47
CA LEU A 422 18.07 -1.39 -4.81
C LEU A 422 16.76 -0.62 -4.84
N LEU A 423 15.90 -0.82 -3.83
CA LEU A 423 14.63 -0.12 -3.74
C LEU A 423 14.82 1.39 -3.58
N LEU A 424 15.60 1.79 -2.58
CA LEU A 424 15.73 3.20 -2.19
C LEU A 424 16.63 4.00 -3.14
N LEU A 425 17.58 3.38 -3.84
CA LEU A 425 18.45 4.06 -4.81
C LEU A 425 17.98 3.93 -6.27
N SER A 426 16.82 3.35 -6.51
CA SER A 426 16.14 3.42 -7.81
C SER A 426 15.39 4.73 -7.98
N HIS A 427 15.31 5.22 -9.22
CA HIS A 427 14.47 6.35 -9.59
C HIS A 427 12.99 5.96 -9.51
N GLY A 428 12.17 6.81 -8.91
CA GLY A 428 10.76 6.55 -8.63
C GLY A 428 10.42 6.82 -7.17
N THR A 429 9.21 6.46 -6.76
CA THR A 429 8.74 6.59 -5.37
C THR A 429 8.85 5.23 -4.68
N PRO A 430 9.79 5.03 -3.75
CA PRO A 430 9.95 3.75 -3.06
C PRO A 430 8.88 3.56 -1.99
N MET A 431 8.39 2.31 -1.87
CA MET A 431 7.47 1.87 -0.84
C MET A 431 7.96 0.56 -0.21
N PHE A 432 7.81 0.40 1.10
CA PHE A 432 8.03 -0.82 1.85
C PHE A 432 7.00 -0.96 2.98
N VAL A 433 6.79 -2.18 3.47
CA VAL A 433 5.89 -2.41 4.62
C VAL A 433 6.60 -2.01 5.89
N VAL A 434 5.95 -1.22 6.75
CA VAL A 434 6.51 -0.85 8.06
C VAL A 434 6.81 -2.10 8.87
N GLY A 435 8.07 -2.23 9.27
CA GLY A 435 8.64 -3.44 9.87
C GLY A 435 9.67 -4.14 8.99
N ASP A 436 9.63 -3.96 7.67
CA ASP A 436 10.67 -4.51 6.78
C ASP A 436 12.05 -3.95 7.13
N GLU A 437 12.12 -2.72 7.61
CA GLU A 437 13.34 -2.05 8.05
C GLU A 437 13.96 -2.65 9.33
N PHE A 438 13.22 -3.52 10.02
CA PHE A 438 13.72 -4.30 11.15
C PHE A 438 13.33 -5.79 11.07
N GLY A 439 13.21 -6.32 9.85
CA GLY A 439 13.10 -7.75 9.60
C GLY A 439 11.79 -8.37 10.07
N ARG A 440 10.65 -7.68 9.96
CA ARG A 440 9.31 -8.21 10.20
C ARG A 440 9.08 -9.49 9.41
N THR A 441 8.45 -10.47 10.05
CA THR A 441 8.07 -11.76 9.43
C THR A 441 6.59 -12.05 9.66
N GLN A 442 6.00 -12.80 8.75
CA GLN A 442 4.67 -13.41 8.87
C GLN A 442 4.77 -14.94 8.94
N GLY A 443 6.00 -15.46 9.23
CA GLY A 443 6.24 -16.90 9.32
C GLY A 443 6.05 -17.62 7.98
N GLY A 444 6.25 -16.93 6.86
CA GLY A 444 6.03 -17.46 5.52
C GLY A 444 4.56 -17.51 5.10
N ASN A 445 3.64 -16.89 5.85
CA ASN A 445 2.27 -16.68 5.37
C ASN A 445 2.26 -15.48 4.41
N ASN A 446 1.95 -15.70 3.14
CA ASN A 446 1.96 -14.66 2.12
C ASN A 446 0.57 -14.09 1.78
N ASN A 447 -0.47 -14.45 2.57
CA ASN A 447 -1.84 -13.98 2.37
C ASN A 447 -2.63 -13.91 3.70
N PRO A 448 -2.09 -13.27 4.76
CA PRO A 448 -2.68 -13.34 6.10
C PRO A 448 -3.86 -12.38 6.31
N TYR A 449 -4.75 -12.23 5.30
CA TYR A 449 -5.86 -11.29 5.28
C TYR A 449 -6.88 -11.50 6.42
N ASN A 450 -6.91 -12.71 6.97
CA ASN A 450 -7.83 -13.14 8.02
C ASN A 450 -7.12 -13.42 9.38
N GLN A 451 -5.89 -12.95 9.56
CA GLN A 451 -5.08 -13.24 10.74
C GLN A 451 -4.98 -12.01 11.66
N ASP A 452 -6.00 -11.76 12.49
CA ASP A 452 -5.91 -10.75 13.56
C ASP A 452 -5.17 -11.30 14.77
N ASN A 453 -3.88 -11.56 14.61
CA ASN A 453 -3.03 -12.17 15.63
C ASN A 453 -1.54 -11.85 15.39
N ALA A 454 -0.66 -12.49 16.16
CA ALA A 454 0.79 -12.28 16.11
C ALA A 454 1.43 -12.52 14.73
N THR A 455 0.75 -13.20 13.78
CA THR A 455 1.26 -13.37 12.42
C THR A 455 1.34 -12.03 11.68
N THR A 456 0.37 -11.15 11.91
CA THR A 456 0.25 -9.87 11.19
C THR A 456 0.62 -8.67 12.04
N TRP A 457 0.45 -8.75 13.37
CA TRP A 457 0.78 -7.64 14.24
C TRP A 457 2.28 -7.37 14.22
N THR A 458 2.65 -6.10 14.26
CA THR A 458 4.06 -5.70 14.30
C THR A 458 4.71 -6.17 15.60
N ASP A 459 5.70 -7.05 15.48
CA ASP A 459 6.53 -7.47 16.60
C ASP A 459 7.66 -6.47 16.81
N TRP A 460 7.44 -5.55 17.74
CA TRP A 460 8.41 -4.51 18.05
C TRP A 460 9.66 -5.03 18.75
N ALA A 461 9.65 -6.24 19.34
CA ALA A 461 10.82 -6.82 19.98
C ALA A 461 11.90 -7.18 18.93
N ARG A 462 11.52 -7.52 17.71
CA ARG A 462 12.48 -7.78 16.60
C ARG A 462 13.37 -6.58 16.28
N ARG A 463 12.90 -5.37 16.55
CA ARG A 463 13.68 -4.15 16.29
C ARG A 463 15.01 -4.15 17.01
N ASP A 464 15.09 -4.70 18.22
CA ASP A 464 16.36 -4.78 18.98
C ASP A 464 17.35 -5.73 18.28
N ASP A 465 16.87 -6.85 17.75
CA ASP A 465 17.68 -7.83 17.02
C ASP A 465 18.13 -7.31 15.63
N PHE A 466 17.38 -6.40 15.06
CA PHE A 466 17.61 -5.82 13.72
C PHE A 466 17.93 -4.32 13.74
N ALA A 467 18.37 -3.78 14.88
CA ALA A 467 18.68 -2.35 15.01
C ALA A 467 19.72 -1.85 13.97
N SER A 468 20.68 -2.71 13.59
CA SER A 468 21.64 -2.40 12.54
C SER A 468 20.99 -2.26 11.15
N LEU A 469 19.92 -3.03 10.86
CA LEU A 469 19.17 -2.92 9.60
C LEU A 469 18.37 -1.61 9.56
N GLU A 470 17.68 -1.25 10.65
CA GLU A 470 16.94 0.02 10.72
C GLU A 470 17.88 1.22 10.53
N ALA A 471 19.04 1.21 11.19
CA ALA A 471 20.07 2.23 11.01
C ALA A 471 20.60 2.27 9.56
N PHE A 472 20.78 1.10 8.93
CA PHE A 472 21.17 1.00 7.53
C PHE A 472 20.12 1.63 6.61
N VAL A 473 18.84 1.28 6.77
CA VAL A 473 17.74 1.83 5.96
C VAL A 473 17.69 3.35 6.08
N SER A 474 17.76 3.88 7.31
CA SER A 474 17.82 5.32 7.55
C SER A 474 19.00 5.98 6.81
N GLY A 475 20.16 5.35 6.83
CA GLY A 475 21.35 5.85 6.11
C GLY A 475 21.18 5.83 4.61
N VAL A 476 20.57 4.78 4.03
CA VAL A 476 20.30 4.72 2.59
C VAL A 476 19.27 5.78 2.18
N VAL A 477 18.24 6.03 2.99
CA VAL A 477 17.30 7.15 2.77
C VAL A 477 18.02 8.49 2.82
N ALA A 478 18.98 8.68 3.73
CA ALA A 478 19.78 9.90 3.77
C ALA A 478 20.65 10.06 2.51
N VAL A 479 21.22 8.96 1.98
CA VAL A 479 21.93 8.98 0.68
C VAL A 479 20.96 9.38 -0.44
N ARG A 480 19.75 8.81 -0.48
CA ARG A 480 18.71 9.19 -1.46
C ARG A 480 18.39 10.69 -1.39
N ALA A 481 18.15 11.21 -0.20
CA ALA A 481 17.80 12.62 0.01
C ALA A 481 18.94 13.57 -0.40
N ALA A 482 20.21 13.14 -0.26
CA ALA A 482 21.39 13.91 -0.64
C ALA A 482 21.64 13.93 -2.17
N HIS A 483 20.94 13.10 -2.95
CA HIS A 483 21.15 12.98 -4.40
C HIS A 483 19.84 13.28 -5.17
N PRO A 484 19.58 14.55 -5.54
CA PRO A 484 18.33 14.96 -6.21
C PRO A 484 18.00 14.19 -7.48
N VAL A 485 19.01 13.65 -8.16
CA VAL A 485 18.83 12.80 -9.36
C VAL A 485 17.92 11.59 -9.11
N LEU A 486 17.83 11.09 -7.88
CA LEU A 486 16.96 9.98 -7.50
C LEU A 486 15.50 10.40 -7.28
N THR A 487 15.24 11.71 -7.14
CA THR A 487 13.94 12.26 -6.73
C THR A 487 13.41 13.33 -7.69
N GLN A 488 14.12 13.62 -8.77
CA GLN A 488 13.68 14.54 -9.80
C GLN A 488 12.51 13.97 -10.61
N ALA A 489 11.66 14.82 -11.17
CA ALA A 489 10.55 14.42 -12.01
C ALA A 489 11.01 13.94 -13.41
N GLU A 490 12.13 14.49 -13.89
CA GLU A 490 12.65 14.23 -15.22
C GLU A 490 13.34 12.85 -15.26
N PRO A 491 13.11 12.05 -16.31
CA PRO A 491 13.85 10.80 -16.52
C PRO A 491 15.38 11.02 -16.64
N TRP A 492 16.16 10.08 -16.18
CA TRP A 492 17.63 10.15 -16.33
C TRP A 492 18.08 10.20 -17.80
N GLY A 493 17.36 9.54 -18.69
CA GLY A 493 17.65 9.57 -20.12
C GLY A 493 19.08 9.16 -20.45
N ARG A 494 19.90 10.13 -20.91
CA ARG A 494 21.31 9.93 -21.25
C ARG A 494 22.28 10.23 -20.10
N ASP A 495 21.78 10.72 -18.97
CA ASP A 495 22.61 11.08 -17.83
C ASP A 495 23.04 9.85 -17.01
N VAL A 496 22.42 8.70 -17.22
CA VAL A 496 22.87 7.42 -16.66
C VAL A 496 23.84 6.72 -17.59
N GLU A 497 24.99 6.32 -17.04
CA GLU A 497 26.00 5.50 -17.71
C GLU A 497 25.97 4.09 -17.14
N TRP A 498 25.98 3.09 -18.02
CA TRP A 498 25.87 1.68 -17.66
C TRP A 498 27.17 0.92 -17.91
N PHE A 499 27.56 0.09 -16.94
CA PHE A 499 28.82 -0.66 -16.97
C PHE A 499 28.64 -2.12 -16.55
N GLY A 500 29.46 -2.98 -17.04
CA GLY A 500 29.79 -4.28 -16.47
C GLY A 500 30.93 -4.18 -15.47
N ALA A 501 31.46 -5.30 -15.03
CA ALA A 501 32.63 -5.32 -14.13
C ALA A 501 33.84 -4.63 -14.75
N ASN A 502 34.15 -4.88 -16.03
CA ASN A 502 35.36 -4.38 -16.71
C ASN A 502 35.04 -3.91 -18.14
N GLY A 503 34.05 -3.04 -18.33
CA GLY A 503 33.64 -2.55 -19.65
C GLY A 503 32.14 -2.32 -19.74
N PRO A 504 31.53 -2.41 -20.92
CA PRO A 504 30.07 -2.24 -21.07
C PRO A 504 29.29 -3.30 -20.28
N PRO A 505 28.00 -3.07 -20.01
CA PRO A 505 27.17 -4.04 -19.29
C PRO A 505 27.09 -5.37 -20.05
N ASP A 506 27.23 -6.47 -19.32
CA ASP A 506 27.04 -7.81 -19.87
C ASP A 506 25.52 -8.14 -19.85
N LEU A 507 24.92 -8.17 -21.02
CA LEU A 507 23.51 -8.45 -21.23
C LEU A 507 23.21 -9.94 -21.48
N ALA A 508 24.22 -10.80 -21.41
CA ALA A 508 24.07 -12.23 -21.65
C ALA A 508 23.15 -12.88 -20.57
N PRO A 509 22.43 -13.97 -20.90
CA PRO A 509 21.50 -14.62 -19.98
C PRO A 509 22.14 -15.14 -18.69
N HIS A 510 23.45 -15.35 -18.66
CA HIS A 510 24.17 -15.79 -17.45
C HIS A 510 24.59 -14.63 -16.55
N SER A 511 24.54 -13.39 -17.01
CA SER A 511 24.98 -12.24 -16.22
C SER A 511 24.05 -11.97 -15.02
N ARG A 512 24.67 -11.65 -13.88
CA ARG A 512 24.01 -11.33 -12.61
C ARG A 512 24.67 -10.14 -11.93
N SER A 513 25.40 -9.34 -12.70
CA SER A 513 26.09 -8.17 -12.19
C SER A 513 25.91 -6.98 -13.13
N ILE A 514 25.82 -5.80 -12.54
CA ILE A 514 25.66 -4.53 -13.26
C ILE A 514 26.25 -3.39 -12.43
N ALA A 515 26.78 -2.37 -13.10
CA ALA A 515 27.10 -1.11 -12.45
C ALA A 515 26.48 0.05 -13.24
N TRP A 516 26.24 1.15 -12.54
CA TRP A 516 25.79 2.38 -13.16
C TRP A 516 26.28 3.61 -12.41
N HIS A 517 26.42 4.68 -13.17
CA HIS A 517 26.73 6.01 -12.66
C HIS A 517 25.63 6.99 -13.00
N VAL A 518 25.19 7.78 -12.04
CA VAL A 518 24.24 8.87 -12.24
C VAL A 518 24.38 9.90 -11.12
N GLY A 519 24.46 11.18 -11.47
CA GLY A 519 24.34 12.28 -10.50
C GLY A 519 25.28 12.21 -9.30
N GLY A 520 26.52 11.74 -9.47
CA GLY A 520 27.48 11.59 -8.38
C GLY A 520 27.36 10.32 -7.56
N LEU A 521 26.52 9.38 -7.99
CA LEU A 521 26.41 8.02 -7.45
C LEU A 521 27.02 7.03 -8.44
N TYR A 522 27.83 6.09 -7.95
CA TYR A 522 28.32 4.94 -8.71
C TYR A 522 27.94 3.67 -7.95
N VAL A 523 27.03 2.89 -8.50
CA VAL A 523 26.52 1.67 -7.87
C VAL A 523 27.03 0.44 -8.60
N MET A 524 27.52 -0.54 -7.86
CA MET A 524 28.00 -1.83 -8.37
C MET A 524 27.23 -2.94 -7.64
N ALA A 525 26.39 -3.68 -8.36
CA ALA A 525 25.60 -4.78 -7.85
C ALA A 525 26.12 -6.11 -8.39
N ASN A 526 26.46 -7.01 -7.48
CA ASN A 526 26.91 -8.38 -7.76
C ASN A 526 25.95 -9.38 -7.10
N MET A 527 25.06 -9.97 -7.88
CA MET A 527 24.17 -11.05 -7.41
C MET A 527 24.71 -12.44 -7.74
N TRP A 528 25.99 -12.56 -8.11
CA TRP A 528 26.70 -13.81 -8.27
C TRP A 528 27.14 -14.37 -6.90
N TRP A 529 27.43 -15.66 -6.83
CA TRP A 529 27.87 -16.33 -5.60
C TRP A 529 29.36 -16.22 -5.31
N GLU A 530 30.13 -15.57 -6.18
CA GLU A 530 31.55 -15.26 -6.01
C GLU A 530 31.76 -13.75 -6.06
N GLY A 531 32.86 -13.28 -5.46
CA GLY A 531 33.27 -11.88 -5.57
C GLY A 531 33.69 -11.52 -7.01
N ILE A 532 33.42 -10.29 -7.41
CA ILE A 532 33.77 -9.73 -8.72
C ILE A 532 34.56 -8.45 -8.52
N ASP A 533 35.69 -8.33 -9.19
CA ASP A 533 36.45 -7.08 -9.24
C ASP A 533 35.89 -6.16 -10.31
N PHE A 534 35.40 -5.01 -9.88
CA PHE A 534 34.90 -3.97 -10.75
C PHE A 534 35.94 -2.89 -10.97
N THR A 535 36.15 -2.51 -12.23
CA THR A 535 36.86 -1.29 -12.57
C THR A 535 35.94 -0.11 -12.42
N VAL A 536 36.34 0.91 -11.67
CA VAL A 536 35.60 2.19 -11.58
C VAL A 536 35.85 2.98 -12.86
N GLN A 537 34.91 2.96 -13.78
CA GLN A 537 35.08 3.43 -15.17
C GLN A 537 34.81 4.92 -15.33
N VAL A 538 34.31 5.60 -14.30
CA VAL A 538 34.13 7.07 -14.29
C VAL A 538 35.25 7.68 -13.44
N PRO A 539 36.09 8.53 -14.00
CA PRO A 539 37.15 9.21 -13.23
C PRO A 539 36.57 10.08 -12.13
N GLY A 540 37.14 10.05 -10.93
CA GLY A 540 36.69 10.86 -9.81
C GLY A 540 37.38 10.47 -8.50
N ALA A 541 37.16 11.29 -7.47
CA ALA A 541 37.63 10.99 -6.12
C ALA A 541 36.51 10.23 -5.34
N TRP A 542 36.20 9.03 -5.79
CA TRP A 542 35.14 8.20 -5.26
C TRP A 542 35.44 7.69 -3.85
N ARG A 543 34.38 7.63 -3.02
CA ARG A 543 34.43 7.07 -1.67
C ARG A 543 33.29 6.08 -1.49
N VAL A 544 33.55 4.99 -0.76
CA VAL A 544 32.49 4.04 -0.40
C VAL A 544 31.53 4.72 0.57
N ALA A 545 30.25 4.75 0.23
CA ALA A 545 29.17 5.20 1.08
C ALA A 545 28.38 4.02 1.67
N ILE A 546 28.17 2.96 0.89
CA ILE A 546 27.44 1.76 1.28
C ILE A 546 28.24 0.54 0.82
N ASP A 547 28.36 -0.46 1.69
CA ASP A 547 28.81 -1.82 1.37
C ASP A 547 27.90 -2.81 2.09
N THR A 548 27.05 -3.50 1.34
CA THR A 548 26.11 -4.48 1.90
C THR A 548 26.77 -5.79 2.29
N GLY A 549 28.03 -5.99 1.90
CA GLY A 549 28.83 -7.19 2.13
C GLY A 549 29.36 -7.37 3.55
N PHE A 550 29.18 -6.40 4.45
CA PHE A 550 29.55 -6.55 5.86
C PHE A 550 28.88 -7.76 6.49
N ASP A 551 29.66 -8.63 7.08
CA ASP A 551 29.20 -9.91 7.63
C ASP A 551 28.91 -9.87 9.14
N THR A 552 29.19 -8.74 9.81
CA THR A 552 28.95 -8.60 11.24
C THR A 552 27.56 -8.05 11.54
N THR A 553 26.90 -8.63 12.53
CA THR A 553 25.57 -8.17 12.99
C THR A 553 25.61 -6.81 13.69
N SER A 554 26.81 -6.34 14.06
CA SER A 554 27.02 -5.05 14.74
C SER A 554 27.27 -3.89 13.79
N GLU A 555 27.58 -4.17 12.51
CA GLU A 555 27.86 -3.14 11.51
C GLU A 555 26.67 -3.01 10.54
N ASN A 556 26.27 -1.77 10.30
CA ASN A 556 25.09 -1.50 9.47
C ASN A 556 25.37 -1.43 7.96
N GLY A 557 26.63 -1.66 7.52
CA GLY A 557 27.01 -1.57 6.10
C GLY A 557 27.14 -0.13 5.56
N LEU A 558 26.95 0.87 6.40
CA LEU A 558 27.21 2.27 6.06
C LEU A 558 28.65 2.61 6.44
N VAL A 559 29.33 3.32 5.56
CA VAL A 559 30.66 3.83 5.87
C VAL A 559 30.55 5.16 6.60
N ASP A 560 31.17 5.22 7.76
CA ASP A 560 31.20 6.47 8.55
C ASP A 560 31.96 7.57 7.76
N ARG A 561 31.22 8.56 7.30
CA ARG A 561 31.77 9.70 6.56
C ARG A 561 32.65 10.63 7.40
N SER A 562 32.60 10.53 8.73
CA SER A 562 33.44 11.31 9.64
C SER A 562 34.88 10.79 9.69
N VAL A 563 35.10 9.52 9.39
CA VAL A 563 36.41 8.94 9.15
C VAL A 563 36.75 9.20 7.67
N ALA A 564 37.80 9.96 7.39
CA ALA A 564 38.24 10.26 6.04
C ALA A 564 38.62 8.95 5.33
N ALA A 565 37.63 8.32 4.68
CA ALA A 565 37.86 7.13 3.91
C ALA A 565 38.83 7.47 2.76
N GLU A 566 39.86 6.67 2.58
CA GLU A 566 40.77 6.82 1.45
C GLU A 566 39.98 6.80 0.13
N PRO A 567 40.35 7.61 -0.86
CA PRO A 567 39.75 7.53 -2.18
C PRO A 567 39.87 6.11 -2.76
N VAL A 568 38.78 5.63 -3.34
CA VAL A 568 38.79 4.35 -4.05
C VAL A 568 39.76 4.42 -5.23
N GLY A 569 40.59 3.39 -5.40
CA GLY A 569 41.46 3.25 -6.56
C GLY A 569 40.65 3.00 -7.84
N THR A 570 41.35 2.55 -8.89
CA THR A 570 40.72 2.23 -10.18
C THR A 570 39.94 0.92 -10.19
N SER A 571 40.01 0.12 -9.13
CA SER A 571 39.31 -1.17 -9.00
C SER A 571 38.85 -1.38 -7.56
N ILE A 572 37.69 -2.04 -7.40
CA ILE A 572 37.12 -2.41 -6.11
C ILE A 572 36.51 -3.82 -6.22
N SER A 573 36.75 -4.66 -5.22
CA SER A 573 36.17 -5.99 -5.14
C SER A 573 34.78 -5.91 -4.49
N VAL A 574 33.74 -6.31 -5.23
CA VAL A 574 32.37 -6.44 -4.72
C VAL A 574 32.16 -7.89 -4.34
N GLY A 575 31.90 -8.12 -3.07
CA GLY A 575 31.71 -9.47 -2.50
C GLY A 575 30.57 -10.26 -3.16
N PRO A 576 30.47 -11.57 -2.85
CA PRO A 576 29.35 -12.39 -3.33
C PRO A 576 28.03 -11.86 -2.79
N ARG A 577 27.00 -11.80 -3.65
CA ARG A 577 25.68 -11.35 -3.23
C ARG A 577 25.71 -10.01 -2.49
N SER A 578 26.41 -9.01 -3.04
CA SER A 578 26.50 -7.70 -2.38
C SER A 578 26.48 -6.54 -3.36
N ILE A 579 26.28 -5.35 -2.81
CA ILE A 579 26.23 -4.08 -3.52
C ILE A 579 27.20 -3.12 -2.84
N ILE A 580 27.99 -2.41 -3.64
CA ILE A 580 28.79 -1.27 -3.19
C ILE A 580 28.27 0.00 -3.87
N VAL A 581 28.09 1.05 -3.08
CA VAL A 581 27.74 2.37 -3.57
C VAL A 581 28.85 3.35 -3.25
N LEU A 582 29.34 4.01 -4.29
CA LEU A 582 30.29 5.09 -4.16
C LEU A 582 29.60 6.43 -4.36
N THR A 583 30.08 7.44 -3.63
CA THR A 583 29.66 8.84 -3.83
C THR A 583 30.86 9.70 -4.19
N ALA A 584 30.64 10.70 -5.02
CA ALA A 584 31.59 11.78 -5.21
C ALA A 584 31.60 12.68 -3.97
N PRO A 585 32.74 13.31 -3.62
CA PRO A 585 32.86 14.21 -2.48
C PRO A 585 32.01 15.47 -2.62
#